data_4812ee27771446772db0a0a75d6cacb6
#
_entry.id   4812ee27771446772db0a0a75d6cacb6
#
_cell.length_a   1.000
_cell.length_b   1.000
_cell.length_c   1.000
_cell.angle_alpha   90.00
_cell.angle_beta   90.00
_cell.angle_gamma   90.00
#
_symmetry.space_group_name_H-M   'P 1'
#
loop_
_entity.id
_entity.type
_entity.pdbx_description
1 polymer ?
#
loop_
_entity_poly.entity_id
_entity_poly.type
_entity_poly.pdbx_seq_one_letter_code
_entity_poly.pdbx_strand_id
1 'polypeptide(L)'
;MALILERDGRACVWCGRAIDVGLVEATTEHVVPRIKGGPSWIENEVAACRRCNGQRGHLTPGEWLEECERRGWQPNRQALVRALTALDTAIKTHGGQRRARNYARSQLRRLTRAS
;
A
#
# COMPACT_ATOMS: atom_id res chain seq x y z
N MET A 1 0.75 6.04 12.83
CA MET A 1 1.69 4.91 12.52
C MET A 1 1.48 3.70 13.43
N ALA A 2 1.25 3.88 14.71
CA ALA A 2 1.06 2.74 15.61
C ALA A 2 -0.06 1.80 15.18
N LEU A 3 -1.20 2.35 14.77
CA LEU A 3 -2.33 1.55 14.30
C LEU A 3 -2.01 0.76 13.03
N ILE A 4 -1.23 1.37 12.14
CA ILE A 4 -0.82 0.71 10.90
C ILE A 4 0.11 -0.47 11.21
N LEU A 5 1.09 -0.27 12.09
CA LEU A 5 2.03 -1.32 12.47
C LEU A 5 1.32 -2.45 13.22
N GLU A 6 0.36 -2.11 14.07
CA GLU A 6 -0.43 -3.11 14.79
C GLU A 6 -1.27 -3.95 13.83
N ARG A 7 -1.86 -3.31 12.82
CA ARG A 7 -2.71 -3.97 11.83
C ARG A 7 -1.91 -4.88 10.89
N ASP A 8 -0.80 -4.35 10.36
CA ASP A 8 -0.07 -4.96 9.24
C ASP A 8 1.25 -5.61 9.66
N GLY A 9 1.72 -5.40 10.89
CA GLY A 9 3.03 -5.87 11.33
C GLY A 9 4.09 -4.79 11.23
N ARG A 10 5.22 -5.03 11.89
CA ARG A 10 6.32 -4.06 11.99
C ARG A 10 7.36 -4.31 10.91
N ALA A 11 6.92 -4.25 9.67
CA ALA A 11 7.78 -4.46 8.52
C ALA A 11 7.32 -3.57 7.37
N CYS A 12 8.27 -3.22 6.49
CA CYS A 12 7.94 -2.50 5.27
C CYS A 12 7.03 -3.36 4.39
N VAL A 13 5.92 -2.79 3.96
CA VAL A 13 4.93 -3.50 3.14
C VAL A 13 5.54 -3.96 1.81
N TRP A 14 6.57 -3.27 1.32
CA TRP A 14 7.16 -3.54 0.01
C TRP A 14 8.36 -4.48 0.06
N CYS A 15 9.30 -4.29 0.99
CA CYS A 15 10.51 -5.09 1.01
C CYS A 15 10.58 -6.09 2.16
N GLY A 16 9.71 -5.97 3.14
CA GLY A 16 9.67 -6.89 4.28
C GLY A 16 10.66 -6.58 5.40
N ARG A 17 11.50 -5.54 5.26
CA ARG A 17 12.44 -5.21 6.33
C ARG A 17 11.72 -4.76 7.60
N ALA A 18 12.25 -5.14 8.75
CA ALA A 18 11.76 -4.64 10.03
C ALA A 18 11.96 -3.11 10.10
N ILE A 19 10.95 -2.39 10.58
CA ILE A 19 10.97 -0.93 10.61
C ILE A 19 10.65 -0.35 11.99
N ASP A 20 10.83 -1.12 13.03
CA ASP A 20 10.41 -0.71 14.37
C ASP A 20 11.55 -0.27 15.29
N VAL A 21 12.79 -0.28 14.85
CA VAL A 21 13.91 -0.12 15.78
C VAL A 21 14.96 0.87 15.32
N GLY A 22 14.60 2.06 14.98
CA GLY A 22 15.58 3.13 14.87
C GLY A 22 16.58 3.06 13.73
N LEU A 23 16.86 1.90 13.16
CA LEU A 23 17.81 1.78 12.04
C LEU A 23 17.11 1.93 10.70
N VAL A 24 15.82 1.53 10.63
CA VAL A 24 15.01 1.68 9.42
C VAL A 24 13.77 2.46 9.79
N GLU A 25 13.67 3.67 9.28
CA GLU A 25 12.56 4.57 9.58
C GLU A 25 11.30 4.17 8.86
N ALA A 26 10.18 4.10 9.61
CA ALA A 26 8.86 3.88 9.05
C ALA A 26 8.32 5.19 8.49
N THR A 27 7.80 5.13 7.27
CA THR A 27 7.06 6.24 6.66
C THR A 27 5.66 5.77 6.32
N THR A 28 4.71 6.72 6.32
CA THR A 28 3.34 6.43 5.88
C THR A 28 3.30 6.52 4.36
N GLU A 29 2.82 5.47 3.73
CA GLU A 29 2.64 5.46 2.29
C GLU A 29 1.18 5.32 1.92
N HIS A 30 0.75 6.05 0.90
CA HIS A 30 -0.59 5.94 0.33
C HIS A 30 -0.58 4.86 -0.75
N VAL A 31 -1.36 3.79 -0.57
CA VAL A 31 -1.44 2.71 -1.56
C VAL A 31 -1.96 3.26 -2.89
N VAL A 32 -3.07 4.02 -2.84
CA VAL A 32 -3.48 4.86 -3.95
C VAL A 32 -2.81 6.22 -3.75
N PRO A 33 -1.87 6.61 -4.62
CA PRO A 33 -1.14 7.86 -4.43
C PRO A 33 -2.05 9.09 -4.44
N ARG A 34 -1.63 10.13 -3.74
CA ARG A 34 -2.38 11.40 -3.72
C ARG A 34 -2.59 11.95 -5.12
N ILE A 35 -1.59 11.83 -5.98
CA ILE A 35 -1.70 12.31 -7.36
C ILE A 35 -2.78 11.58 -8.15
N LYS A 36 -3.17 10.38 -7.71
CA LYS A 36 -4.26 9.61 -8.30
C LYS A 36 -5.56 9.74 -7.52
N GLY A 37 -5.63 10.72 -6.63
CA GLY A 37 -6.82 11.00 -5.85
C GLY A 37 -6.91 10.23 -4.55
N GLY A 38 -5.87 9.53 -4.14
CA GLY A 38 -5.87 8.74 -2.91
C GLY A 38 -6.01 9.62 -1.67
N PRO A 39 -6.98 9.35 -0.81
CA PRO A 39 -7.17 10.13 0.41
C PRO A 39 -6.20 9.73 1.51
N SER A 40 -5.97 10.66 2.45
CA SER A 40 -5.17 10.39 3.65
C SER A 40 -6.03 9.75 4.73
N TRP A 41 -6.63 8.62 4.38
CA TRP A 41 -7.43 7.80 5.29
C TRP A 41 -6.62 6.58 5.70
N ILE A 42 -6.83 6.10 6.91
CA ILE A 42 -6.05 4.96 7.42
C ILE A 42 -6.20 3.72 6.53
N GLU A 43 -7.35 3.56 5.88
CA GLU A 43 -7.58 2.46 4.96
C GLU A 43 -6.59 2.50 3.78
N ASN A 44 -6.16 3.68 3.38
CA ASN A 44 -5.24 3.88 2.25
C ASN A 44 -3.78 3.98 2.69
N GLU A 45 -3.51 3.85 3.98
CA GLU A 45 -2.16 4.07 4.51
C GLU A 45 -1.53 2.78 4.97
N VAL A 46 -0.27 2.58 4.56
CA VAL A 46 0.54 1.42 4.96
C VAL A 46 1.91 1.92 5.40
N ALA A 47 2.65 1.06 6.10
CA ALA A 47 3.99 1.40 6.55
C ALA A 47 5.01 0.95 5.50
N ALA A 48 5.91 1.85 5.13
CA ALA A 48 6.99 1.56 4.20
C ALA A 48 8.28 2.16 4.71
N CYS A 49 9.41 1.56 4.36
CA CYS A 49 10.69 2.19 4.64
C CYS A 49 10.91 3.32 3.64
N ARG A 50 11.74 4.29 4.04
CA ARG A 50 11.98 5.49 3.23
C ARG A 50 12.50 5.13 1.83
N ARG A 51 13.38 4.13 1.73
CA ARG A 51 13.91 3.70 0.45
C ARG A 51 12.80 3.26 -0.51
N CYS A 52 11.93 2.36 -0.05
CA CYS A 52 10.86 1.84 -0.90
C CYS A 52 9.84 2.92 -1.25
N ASN A 53 9.48 3.76 -0.28
CA ASN A 53 8.55 4.86 -0.52
C ASN A 53 9.09 5.79 -1.62
N GLY A 54 10.39 6.13 -1.54
CA GLY A 54 11.03 6.98 -2.55
C GLY A 54 11.16 6.31 -3.91
N GLN A 55 11.57 5.04 -3.93
CA GLN A 55 11.81 4.32 -5.18
C GLN A 55 10.54 3.94 -5.92
N ARG A 56 9.44 3.77 -5.21
CA ARG A 56 8.16 3.48 -5.86
C ARG A 56 7.76 4.58 -6.85
N GLY A 57 7.97 5.82 -6.48
CA GLY A 57 7.55 6.95 -7.32
C GLY A 57 6.07 6.86 -7.64
N HIS A 58 5.73 6.91 -8.94
CA HIS A 58 4.34 6.87 -9.42
C HIS A 58 3.89 5.49 -9.90
N LEU A 59 4.68 4.45 -9.67
CA LEU A 59 4.28 3.08 -10.04
C LEU A 59 3.02 2.68 -9.28
N THR A 60 2.16 1.91 -9.96
CA THR A 60 0.97 1.36 -9.30
C THR A 60 1.39 0.30 -8.25
N PRO A 61 0.53 -0.01 -7.28
CA PRO A 61 0.84 -1.08 -6.33
C PRO A 61 1.21 -2.39 -7.01
N GLY A 62 0.50 -2.75 -8.08
CA GLY A 62 0.80 -3.99 -8.82
C GLY A 62 2.15 -3.95 -9.51
N GLU A 63 2.47 -2.84 -10.18
CA GLU A 63 3.76 -2.68 -10.84
C GLU A 63 4.91 -2.72 -9.83
N TRP A 64 4.77 -1.99 -8.72
CA TRP A 64 5.83 -1.91 -7.72
C TRP A 64 5.98 -3.24 -6.97
N LEU A 65 4.87 -3.93 -6.69
CA LEU A 65 4.92 -5.24 -6.05
C LEU A 65 5.70 -6.23 -6.92
N GLU A 66 5.43 -6.25 -8.23
CA GLU A 66 6.16 -7.11 -9.17
C GLU A 66 7.65 -6.76 -9.19
N GLU A 67 7.99 -5.48 -9.15
CA GLU A 67 9.38 -5.05 -9.09
C GLU A 67 10.06 -5.50 -7.80
N CYS A 68 9.37 -5.40 -6.67
CA CYS A 68 9.87 -5.86 -5.39
C CYS A 68 10.15 -7.36 -5.40
N GLU A 69 9.24 -8.12 -5.97
CA GLU A 69 9.41 -9.57 -6.09
C GLU A 69 10.59 -9.93 -6.99
N ARG A 70 10.76 -9.18 -8.09
CA ARG A 70 11.88 -9.39 -9.01
C ARG A 70 13.23 -9.11 -8.34
N ARG A 71 13.25 -8.16 -7.38
CA ARG A 71 14.45 -7.85 -6.61
C ARG A 71 14.73 -8.87 -5.51
N GLY A 72 13.88 -9.88 -5.34
CA GLY A 72 14.00 -10.86 -4.29
C GLY A 72 13.50 -10.41 -2.93
N TRP A 73 12.77 -9.31 -2.88
CA TRP A 73 12.14 -8.81 -1.66
C TRP A 73 10.84 -9.57 -1.39
N GLN A 74 10.31 -9.42 -0.18
CA GLN A 74 9.10 -10.13 0.22
C GLN A 74 7.99 -9.13 0.55
N PRO A 75 7.31 -8.58 -0.47
CA PRO A 75 6.20 -7.66 -0.22
C PRO A 75 5.02 -8.37 0.44
N ASN A 76 4.29 -7.62 1.26
CA ASN A 76 3.11 -8.14 1.93
C ASN A 76 1.87 -7.93 1.05
N ARG A 77 1.66 -8.85 0.12
CA ARG A 77 0.53 -8.78 -0.82
C ARG A 77 -0.82 -8.73 -0.08
N GLN A 78 -0.95 -9.49 1.01
CA GLN A 78 -2.20 -9.53 1.77
C GLN A 78 -2.53 -8.16 2.38
N ALA A 79 -1.54 -7.45 2.90
CA ALA A 79 -1.76 -6.13 3.46
C ALA A 79 -2.21 -5.14 2.38
N LEU A 80 -1.64 -5.24 1.17
CA LEU A 80 -2.03 -4.39 0.05
C LEU A 80 -3.45 -4.68 -0.40
N VAL A 81 -3.82 -5.94 -0.50
CA VAL A 81 -5.18 -6.34 -0.87
C VAL A 81 -6.17 -5.87 0.20
N ARG A 82 -5.84 -6.03 1.49
CA ARG A 82 -6.70 -5.55 2.57
C ARG A 82 -6.87 -4.03 2.52
N ALA A 83 -5.79 -3.30 2.27
CA ALA A 83 -5.85 -1.84 2.19
C ALA A 83 -6.76 -1.39 1.05
N LEU A 84 -6.56 -1.94 -0.13
CA LEU A 84 -7.37 -1.56 -1.30
C LEU A 84 -8.83 -1.95 -1.11
N THR A 85 -9.10 -3.10 -0.52
CA THR A 85 -10.47 -3.55 -0.23
C THR A 85 -11.13 -2.65 0.80
N ALA A 86 -10.41 -2.32 1.88
CA ALA A 86 -10.93 -1.44 2.92
C ALA A 86 -11.19 -0.04 2.38
N LEU A 87 -10.30 0.46 1.51
CA LEU A 87 -10.48 1.76 0.89
C LEU A 87 -11.71 1.79 -0.01
N ASP A 88 -11.88 0.76 -0.85
CA ASP A 88 -13.06 0.67 -1.72
C ASP A 88 -14.35 0.69 -0.89
N THR A 89 -14.38 -0.07 0.19
CA THR A 89 -15.53 -0.11 1.10
C THR A 89 -15.76 1.24 1.77
N ALA A 90 -14.70 1.89 2.25
CA ALA A 90 -14.81 3.20 2.90
C ALA A 90 -15.32 4.26 1.93
N ILE A 91 -14.83 4.27 0.70
CA ILE A 91 -15.30 5.22 -0.32
C ILE A 91 -16.78 4.98 -0.61
N LYS A 92 -17.19 3.72 -0.71
CA LYS A 92 -18.57 3.35 -0.96
C LYS A 92 -19.49 3.91 0.12
N THR A 93 -19.05 3.83 1.37
CA THR A 93 -19.81 4.33 2.53
C THR A 93 -19.88 5.86 2.56
N HIS A 94 -18.73 6.52 2.32
CA HIS A 94 -18.63 7.97 2.41
C HIS A 94 -19.06 8.70 1.15
N GLY A 95 -19.01 8.04 0.00
CA GLY A 95 -19.27 8.66 -1.29
C GLY A 95 -18.09 9.46 -1.81
N GLY A 96 -18.16 9.91 -3.04
CA GLY A 96 -17.08 10.65 -3.67
C GLY A 96 -15.87 9.79 -4.01
N GLN A 97 -14.70 10.41 -4.12
CA GLN A 97 -13.42 9.72 -4.34
C GLN A 97 -13.46 8.74 -5.53
N ARG A 98 -14.20 9.08 -6.58
CA ARG A 98 -14.43 8.15 -7.71
C ARG A 98 -13.14 7.69 -8.35
N ARG A 99 -12.19 8.62 -8.55
CA ARG A 99 -10.92 8.30 -9.20
C ARG A 99 -10.10 7.31 -8.36
N ALA A 100 -10.03 7.53 -7.06
CA ALA A 100 -9.34 6.63 -6.14
C ALA A 100 -10.02 5.26 -6.11
N ARG A 101 -11.35 5.24 -6.14
CA ARG A 101 -12.10 3.98 -6.12
C ARG A 101 -11.85 3.16 -7.38
N ASN A 102 -11.87 3.80 -8.55
CA ASN A 102 -11.59 3.12 -9.82
C ASN A 102 -10.18 2.55 -9.84
N TYR A 103 -9.22 3.32 -9.34
CA TYR A 103 -7.82 2.89 -9.24
C TYR A 103 -7.71 1.69 -8.29
N ALA A 104 -8.31 1.77 -7.10
CA ALA A 104 -8.27 0.69 -6.11
C ALA A 104 -8.85 -0.59 -6.68
N ARG A 105 -9.98 -0.52 -7.34
CA ARG A 105 -10.64 -1.69 -7.92
C ARG A 105 -9.81 -2.31 -9.04
N SER A 106 -9.19 -1.48 -9.88
CA SER A 106 -8.31 -1.95 -10.94
C SER A 106 -7.11 -2.72 -10.36
N GLN A 107 -6.49 -2.16 -9.32
CA GLN A 107 -5.35 -2.79 -8.67
C GLN A 107 -5.75 -4.05 -7.91
N LEU A 108 -6.92 -4.07 -7.30
CA LEU A 108 -7.44 -5.30 -6.67
C LEU A 108 -7.56 -6.44 -7.67
N ARG A 109 -8.10 -6.16 -8.85
CA ARG A 109 -8.20 -7.18 -9.89
C ARG A 109 -6.81 -7.71 -10.26
N ARG A 110 -5.83 -6.82 -10.38
CA ARG A 110 -4.46 -7.21 -10.72
C ARG A 110 -3.82 -8.07 -9.62
N LEU A 111 -3.95 -7.64 -8.36
CA LEU A 111 -3.29 -8.30 -7.23
C LEU A 111 -3.95 -9.62 -6.84
N THR A 112 -5.22 -9.81 -7.17
CA THR A 112 -5.95 -11.03 -6.86
C THR A 112 -6.08 -11.98 -8.05
N ARG A 113 -5.53 -11.59 -9.21
CA ARG A 113 -5.54 -12.44 -10.39
C ARG A 113 -4.71 -13.71 -10.13
N ALA A 114 -5.27 -14.86 -10.48
CA ALA A 114 -4.54 -16.11 -10.41
C ALA A 114 -3.40 -16.09 -11.43
N SER A 115 -2.23 -16.48 -11.00
CA SER A 115 -1.05 -16.54 -11.87
C SER A 115 -0.89 -17.93 -12.44
#